data_46a85b243e2389dd83a07f0135cddf85
#
_entry.id   46a85b243e2389dd83a07f0135cddf85
#
_cell.length_a   1.000
_cell.length_b   1.000
_cell.length_c   1.000
_cell.angle_alpha   90.00
_cell.angle_beta   90.00
_cell.angle_gamma   90.00
#
_symmetry.space_group_name_H-M   'P 1'
#
loop_
_entity.id
_entity.type
_entity.pdbx_description
1 polymer ?
#
loop_
_entity_poly.entity_id
_entity_poly.type
_entity_poly.pdbx_seq_one_letter_code
_entity_poly.pdbx_strand_id
1 'polypeptide(L)'
;MHLEIQCILVVDPNLKKINIMDSFKERMIAEHKELAERIIKLSNFINANIFQTLEEDEQNDMKEQLRAMVQYRVALERRMRRKNLL
;
A
#
# COMPACT_ATOMS: atom_id res chain seq x y z
N MET A 1 1.44 4.35 -10.73
CA MET A 1 0.91 5.08 -9.58
C MET A 1 -0.09 6.14 -9.94
N HIS A 2 -0.17 6.48 -11.19
CA HIS A 2 -1.14 7.47 -11.64
C HIS A 2 -2.57 6.96 -11.57
N LEU A 3 -2.75 5.71 -11.24
CA LEU A 3 -4.11 5.19 -11.06
C LEU A 3 -4.88 5.94 -9.99
N GLU A 4 -4.17 6.46 -9.02
CA GLU A 4 -4.81 7.21 -7.96
C GLU A 4 -5.48 8.47 -8.49
N ILE A 5 -4.86 9.06 -9.49
CA ILE A 5 -5.43 10.25 -10.10
C ILE A 5 -6.77 9.92 -10.72
N GLN A 6 -6.86 8.77 -11.35
CA GLN A 6 -8.12 8.36 -11.94
C GLN A 6 -9.20 8.18 -10.89
N CYS A 7 -8.83 7.63 -9.75
CA CYS A 7 -9.81 7.45 -8.68
C CYS A 7 -10.34 8.79 -8.21
N ILE A 8 -9.50 9.80 -8.21
CA ILE A 8 -9.92 11.12 -7.80
C ILE A 8 -10.88 11.71 -8.82
N LEU A 9 -10.61 11.47 -10.08
CA LEU A 9 -11.40 12.05 -11.14
C LEU A 9 -12.75 11.39 -11.31
N VAL A 10 -12.86 10.15 -10.92
CA VAL A 10 -14.13 9.43 -11.05
C VAL A 10 -14.97 9.79 -9.83
N VAL A 11 -15.85 10.74 -10.03
CA VAL A 11 -16.69 11.19 -8.93
C VAL A 11 -18.12 10.76 -9.23
N ASP A 12 -18.63 9.93 -8.35
CA ASP A 12 -20.02 9.50 -8.43
C ASP A 12 -20.91 10.66 -8.00
N PRO A 13 -21.86 11.06 -8.84
CA PRO A 13 -22.74 12.17 -8.44
C PRO A 13 -23.47 11.92 -7.13
N ASN A 14 -23.65 10.67 -6.78
CA ASN A 14 -24.31 10.34 -5.52
C ASN A 14 -23.42 10.57 -4.31
N LEU A 15 -22.15 10.79 -4.54
CA LEU A 15 -21.20 11.01 -3.47
C LEU A 15 -20.91 12.48 -3.20
N LYS A 16 -21.69 13.35 -3.79
CA LYS A 16 -21.41 14.77 -3.67
C LYS A 16 -21.53 15.28 -2.25
N LYS A 17 -22.18 14.54 -1.37
CA LYS A 17 -22.26 14.93 0.03
C LYS A 17 -21.01 14.60 0.81
N ILE A 18 -20.18 13.74 0.26
CA ILE A 18 -18.93 13.37 0.89
C ILE A 18 -17.89 14.40 0.49
N ASN A 19 -17.30 15.05 1.46
CA ASN A 19 -16.30 16.06 1.13
C ASN A 19 -15.00 15.37 0.72
N ILE A 20 -14.10 16.15 0.13
CA ILE A 20 -12.86 15.64 -0.41
C ILE A 20 -12.00 14.99 0.68
N MET A 21 -12.02 15.53 1.87
CA MET A 21 -11.21 14.99 2.95
C MET A 21 -11.67 13.60 3.36
N ASP A 22 -12.98 13.37 3.41
CA ASP A 22 -13.48 12.05 3.76
C ASP A 22 -13.09 11.02 2.70
N SER A 23 -13.22 11.38 1.44
CA SER A 23 -12.84 10.49 0.35
C SER A 23 -11.34 10.20 0.39
N PHE A 24 -10.55 11.21 0.69
CA PHE A 24 -9.11 11.08 0.79
C PHE A 24 -8.73 10.13 1.92
N LYS A 25 -9.40 10.26 3.05
CA LYS A 25 -9.13 9.39 4.20
C LYS A 25 -9.49 7.94 3.88
N GLU A 26 -10.61 7.72 3.22
CA GLU A 26 -11.03 6.37 2.87
C GLU A 26 -10.04 5.70 1.94
N ARG A 27 -9.52 6.45 0.96
CA ARG A 27 -8.53 5.89 0.06
C ARG A 27 -7.23 5.56 0.80
N MET A 28 -6.89 6.39 1.77
CA MET A 28 -5.70 6.16 2.56
C MET A 28 -5.83 4.88 3.38
N ILE A 29 -7.01 4.65 3.96
CA ILE A 29 -7.26 3.43 4.72
C ILE A 29 -7.18 2.22 3.81
N ALA A 30 -7.78 2.30 2.63
CA ALA A 30 -7.73 1.20 1.68
C ALA A 30 -6.31 0.93 1.21
N GLU A 31 -5.55 1.98 0.95
CA GLU A 31 -4.17 1.84 0.53
C GLU A 31 -3.34 1.15 1.60
N HIS A 32 -3.55 1.52 2.84
CA HIS A 32 -2.83 0.92 3.95
C HIS A 32 -3.14 -0.56 4.06
N LYS A 33 -4.42 -0.92 3.92
CA LYS A 33 -4.82 -2.31 4.01
C LYS A 33 -4.19 -3.15 2.91
N GLU A 34 -4.22 -2.65 1.68
CA GLU A 34 -3.63 -3.37 0.56
C GLU A 34 -2.13 -3.52 0.73
N LEU A 35 -1.49 -2.46 1.18
CA LEU A 35 -0.05 -2.50 1.36
C LEU A 35 0.33 -3.51 2.44
N ALA A 36 -0.41 -3.55 3.53
CA ALA A 36 -0.14 -4.50 4.59
C ALA A 36 -0.26 -5.93 4.08
N GLU A 37 -1.28 -6.19 3.27
CA GLU A 37 -1.46 -7.53 2.71
C GLU A 37 -0.34 -7.91 1.77
N ARG A 38 0.12 -6.97 0.95
CA ARG A 38 1.22 -7.23 0.05
C ARG A 38 2.52 -7.50 0.79
N ILE A 39 2.74 -6.80 1.88
CA ILE A 39 3.92 -7.03 2.69
C ILE A 39 3.89 -8.44 3.27
N ILE A 40 2.75 -8.87 3.76
CA ILE A 40 2.62 -10.21 4.31
C ILE A 40 2.89 -11.27 3.24
N LYS A 41 2.30 -11.09 2.06
CA LYS A 41 2.47 -12.07 0.99
C LYS A 41 3.92 -12.15 0.54
N LEU A 42 4.57 -11.02 0.36
CA LEU A 42 5.95 -11.02 -0.09
C LEU A 42 6.86 -11.59 0.99
N SER A 43 6.61 -11.24 2.24
CA SER A 43 7.41 -11.76 3.35
C SER A 43 7.29 -13.28 3.43
N ASN A 44 6.07 -13.80 3.27
CA ASN A 44 5.86 -15.23 3.31
C ASN A 44 6.57 -15.93 2.17
N PHE A 45 6.56 -15.34 0.98
CA PHE A 45 7.22 -15.92 -0.17
C PHE A 45 8.73 -15.97 0.03
N ILE A 46 9.30 -14.90 0.59
CA ILE A 46 10.74 -14.84 0.82
C ILE A 46 11.16 -15.91 1.82
N ASN A 47 10.28 -16.26 2.75
CA ASN A 47 10.58 -17.29 3.73
C ASN A 47 10.23 -18.69 3.26
N ALA A 48 9.67 -18.84 2.07
CA ALA A 48 9.33 -20.15 1.55
C ALA A 48 10.54 -20.80 0.90
N ASN A 49 10.51 -22.12 0.85
CA ASN A 49 11.63 -22.87 0.28
C ASN A 49 11.87 -22.53 -1.18
N ILE A 50 10.81 -22.26 -1.92
CA ILE A 50 10.94 -21.98 -3.34
C ILE A 50 11.75 -20.71 -3.60
N PHE A 51 11.78 -19.80 -2.65
CA PHE A 51 12.55 -18.58 -2.80
C PHE A 51 14.02 -18.87 -3.05
N GLN A 52 14.52 -19.92 -2.43
CA GLN A 52 15.92 -20.29 -2.56
C GLN A 52 16.28 -20.76 -3.97
N THR A 53 15.28 -21.13 -4.76
CA THR A 53 15.53 -21.62 -6.11
C THR A 53 15.62 -20.49 -7.13
N LEU A 54 15.33 -19.27 -6.72
CA LEU A 54 15.39 -18.12 -7.61
C LEU A 54 16.83 -17.65 -7.78
N GLU A 55 17.07 -16.96 -8.88
CA GLU A 55 18.37 -16.35 -9.10
C GLU A 55 18.69 -15.35 -8.01
N GLU A 56 19.95 -15.20 -7.75
CA GLU A 56 20.38 -14.31 -6.67
C GLU A 56 19.91 -12.88 -6.88
N ASP A 57 19.98 -12.40 -8.10
CA ASP A 57 19.51 -11.04 -8.40
C ASP A 57 18.02 -10.89 -8.07
N GLU A 58 17.23 -11.89 -8.42
CA GLU A 58 15.81 -11.84 -8.14
C GLU A 58 15.56 -11.87 -6.64
N GLN A 59 16.31 -12.70 -5.92
CA GLN A 59 16.17 -12.75 -4.46
C GLN A 59 16.49 -11.39 -3.83
N ASN A 60 17.55 -10.77 -4.30
CA ASN A 60 17.96 -9.47 -3.75
C ASN A 60 16.94 -8.39 -4.06
N ASP A 61 16.39 -8.41 -5.27
CA ASP A 61 15.39 -7.42 -5.66
C ASP A 61 14.13 -7.58 -4.83
N MET A 62 13.72 -8.80 -4.55
CA MET A 62 12.53 -9.02 -3.75
C MET A 62 12.71 -8.56 -2.31
N LYS A 63 13.90 -8.78 -1.76
CA LYS A 63 14.20 -8.30 -0.41
C LYS A 63 14.20 -6.77 -0.37
N GLU A 64 14.74 -6.17 -1.42
CA GLU A 64 14.74 -4.71 -1.51
C GLU A 64 13.32 -4.18 -1.64
N GLN A 65 12.51 -4.86 -2.42
CA GLN A 65 11.13 -4.47 -2.57
C GLN A 65 10.39 -4.53 -1.24
N LEU A 66 10.62 -5.59 -0.47
CA LEU A 66 9.98 -5.71 0.83
C LEU A 66 10.40 -4.57 1.75
N ARG A 67 11.68 -4.24 1.74
CA ARG A 67 12.16 -3.14 2.57
C ARG A 67 11.48 -1.83 2.20
N ALA A 68 11.37 -1.57 0.90
CA ALA A 68 10.73 -0.34 0.45
C ALA A 68 9.25 -0.29 0.83
N MET A 69 8.59 -1.44 0.75
CA MET A 69 7.18 -1.50 1.12
C MET A 69 6.97 -1.25 2.61
N VAL A 70 7.87 -1.75 3.44
CA VAL A 70 7.77 -1.51 4.88
C VAL A 70 7.98 -0.03 5.19
N GLN A 71 8.94 0.60 4.52
CA GLN A 71 9.17 2.03 4.73
C GLN A 71 7.99 2.86 4.24
N TYR A 72 7.40 2.46 3.15
CA TYR A 72 6.21 3.11 2.64
C TYR A 72 5.08 3.00 3.68
N ARG A 73 4.89 1.82 4.25
CA ARG A 73 3.87 1.63 5.26
C ARG A 73 4.09 2.53 6.47
N VAL A 74 5.34 2.64 6.90
CA VAL A 74 5.64 3.49 8.04
C VAL A 74 5.29 4.95 7.77
N ALA A 75 5.64 5.44 6.58
CA ALA A 75 5.32 6.81 6.22
C ALA A 75 3.82 7.01 6.11
N LEU A 76 3.11 6.04 5.54
CA LEU A 76 1.67 6.13 5.40
C LEU A 76 1.00 6.15 6.77
N GLU A 77 1.46 5.30 7.68
CA GLU A 77 0.89 5.26 9.02
C GLU A 77 1.12 6.56 9.77
N ARG A 78 2.26 7.19 9.54
CA ARG A 78 2.52 8.50 10.14
C ARG A 78 1.49 9.52 9.68
N ARG A 79 1.19 9.50 8.40
CA ARG A 79 0.18 10.39 7.85
C ARG A 79 -1.19 10.09 8.42
N MET A 80 -1.49 8.81 8.58
CA MET A 80 -2.79 8.39 9.09
C MET A 80 -2.96 8.78 10.55
N ARG A 81 -1.88 8.70 11.33
CA ARG A 81 -1.98 9.11 12.74
C ARG A 81 -2.30 10.58 12.87
N ARG A 82 -1.71 11.40 12.01
CA ARG A 82 -2.01 12.83 12.06
C ARG A 82 -3.46 13.13 11.75
N LYS A 83 -4.14 12.19 11.10
CA LYS A 83 -5.54 12.34 10.74
C LYS A 83 -6.44 11.49 11.62
N ASN A 84 -5.88 10.92 12.67
CA ASN A 84 -6.63 10.08 13.61
C ASN A 84 -7.27 8.88 12.94
N LEU A 85 -6.57 8.27 12.00
CA LEU A 85 -7.06 7.09 11.30
C LEU A 85 -6.46 5.79 11.84
N LEU A 86 -5.54 5.90 12.75
CA LEU A 86 -4.95 4.75 13.44
C LEU A 86 -5.15 4.88 14.93
#